data_9739ad4b5212e0baf020712da8570e80
#
_entry.id   9739ad4b5212e0baf020712da8570e80
#
_cell.length_a   1.000
_cell.length_b   1.000
_cell.length_c   1.000
_cell.angle_alpha   90.00
_cell.angle_beta   90.00
_cell.angle_gamma   90.00
#
_symmetry.space_group_name_H-M   'P 1'
#
loop_
_entity.id
_entity.type
_entity.pdbx_description
1 polymer ?
#
loop_
_entity_poly.entity_id
_entity_poly.type
_entity_poly.pdbx_seq_one_letter_code
_entity_poly.pdbx_strand_id
1 'polypeptide(L)'
;MKSVNAVTIKELYDLSHTEAKPLMEQYTYPWEVLPHIGEFIVKLGESLPKEEYTEVAEHVWVHKTAKVFASAYLAGPAIIGAETEVRQCACVRGNALVGKGCVIGNSTELKNVIIFDNVQVPHYNYVGDSILGFKSHMGAGSITSNVKSDKTLVHVKGIDPETNEKFDLETGLKKFGAMLGNHVEVGCNSVLNPGTVIGSNSNVYPLSPVRGFVPAESIYKTGGVIVKKHA
;
A
#
# COMPACT_ATOMS: atom_id res chain seq x y z
N MET A 1 -10.45 -2.48 23.97
CA MET A 1 -10.41 -3.60 23.01
C MET A 1 -9.07 -4.28 23.12
N LYS A 2 -8.98 -5.63 23.06
CA LYS A 2 -7.68 -6.30 22.97
C LYS A 2 -7.05 -5.91 21.63
N SER A 3 -5.79 -5.52 21.63
CA SER A 3 -5.04 -5.28 20.39
C SER A 3 -4.83 -6.61 19.67
N VAL A 4 -4.98 -6.61 18.35
CA VAL A 4 -4.66 -7.77 17.50
C VAL A 4 -3.27 -7.53 16.90
N ASN A 5 -2.27 -8.22 17.41
CA ASN A 5 -0.88 -8.02 17.02
C ASN A 5 -0.66 -8.25 15.52
N ALA A 6 -1.24 -9.28 14.96
CA ALA A 6 -1.03 -9.73 13.59
C ALA A 6 -1.34 -8.68 12.49
N VAL A 7 -2.08 -7.61 12.82
CA VAL A 7 -2.42 -6.51 11.89
C VAL A 7 -1.80 -5.17 12.28
N THR A 8 -0.83 -5.17 13.19
CA THR A 8 -0.11 -3.95 13.61
C THR A 8 0.97 -3.57 12.60
N ILE A 9 1.37 -2.30 12.62
CA ILE A 9 2.48 -1.79 11.81
C ILE A 9 3.75 -2.63 12.05
N LYS A 10 4.04 -2.93 13.32
CA LYS A 10 5.23 -3.69 13.72
C LYS A 10 5.30 -5.09 13.10
N GLU A 11 4.17 -5.76 12.96
CA GLU A 11 4.12 -7.13 12.40
C GLU A 11 4.08 -7.14 10.87
N LEU A 12 3.51 -6.11 10.26
CA LEU A 12 3.35 -6.05 8.81
C LEU A 12 4.57 -5.48 8.09
N TYR A 13 5.33 -4.55 8.71
CA TYR A 13 6.29 -3.73 7.99
C TYR A 13 7.67 -3.66 8.65
N ASP A 14 8.71 -3.77 7.84
CA ASP A 14 10.05 -3.32 8.19
C ASP A 14 10.18 -1.84 7.80
N LEU A 15 10.10 -0.96 8.78
CA LEU A 15 10.12 0.49 8.58
C LEU A 15 11.49 1.03 8.12
N SER A 16 12.53 0.20 8.02
CA SER A 16 13.81 0.62 7.46
C SER A 16 13.76 0.83 5.94
N HIS A 17 12.68 0.42 5.28
CA HIS A 17 12.46 0.49 3.84
C HIS A 17 11.43 1.54 3.42
N THR A 18 11.28 2.61 4.20
CA THR A 18 10.38 3.72 3.87
C THR A 18 10.76 5.01 4.57
N GLU A 19 10.62 6.13 3.87
CA GLU A 19 10.73 7.46 4.48
C GLU A 19 9.51 7.81 5.36
N ALA A 20 8.44 7.00 5.32
CA ALA A 20 7.27 7.17 6.20
C ALA A 20 7.48 6.70 7.64
N LYS A 21 8.66 6.14 7.97
CA LYS A 21 8.96 5.63 9.32
C LYS A 21 8.56 6.59 10.44
N PRO A 22 8.94 7.90 10.42
CA PRO A 22 8.60 8.81 11.51
C PRO A 22 7.08 9.05 11.69
N LEU A 23 6.30 8.88 10.63
CA LEU A 23 4.85 8.94 10.69
C LEU A 23 4.28 7.64 11.24
N MET A 24 4.72 6.51 10.70
CA MET A 24 4.16 5.19 11.03
C MET A 24 4.43 4.77 12.48
N GLU A 25 5.58 5.14 13.05
CA GLU A 25 5.94 4.84 14.45
C GLU A 25 5.01 5.50 15.49
N GLN A 26 4.18 6.48 15.07
CA GLN A 26 3.25 7.16 15.96
C GLN A 26 1.93 6.38 16.16
N TYR A 27 1.71 5.33 15.39
CA TYR A 27 0.44 4.59 15.35
C TYR A 27 0.63 3.09 15.59
N THR A 28 -0.44 2.44 15.99
CA THR A 28 -0.46 0.98 16.18
C THR A 28 -0.86 0.26 14.89
N TYR A 29 -1.91 0.75 14.26
CA TYR A 29 -2.46 0.13 13.06
C TYR A 29 -2.17 0.95 11.80
N PRO A 30 -1.86 0.30 10.67
CA PRO A 30 -1.44 1.04 9.47
C PRO A 30 -2.54 1.94 8.87
N TRP A 31 -3.79 1.62 9.04
CA TRP A 31 -4.90 2.47 8.53
C TRP A 31 -5.04 3.79 9.27
N GLU A 32 -4.54 3.89 10.51
CA GLU A 32 -4.54 5.12 11.28
C GLU A 32 -3.65 6.19 10.65
N VAL A 33 -2.70 5.78 9.81
CA VAL A 33 -1.77 6.66 9.08
C VAL A 33 -2.42 7.37 7.90
N LEU A 34 -3.44 6.77 7.27
CA LEU A 34 -4.02 7.22 6.01
C LEU A 34 -4.49 8.70 5.99
N PRO A 35 -5.12 9.24 7.07
CA PRO A 35 -5.53 10.64 7.10
C PRO A 35 -4.37 11.64 7.13
N HIS A 36 -3.18 11.19 7.48
CA HIS A 36 -2.02 12.05 7.76
C HIS A 36 -0.97 12.04 6.64
N ILE A 37 -1.14 11.19 5.62
CA ILE A 37 -0.16 11.01 4.53
C ILE A 37 0.13 12.35 3.82
N GLY A 38 -0.89 13.10 3.45
CA GLY A 38 -0.72 14.33 2.67
C GLY A 38 0.09 15.39 3.41
N GLU A 39 -0.25 15.68 4.67
CA GLU A 39 0.48 16.64 5.49
C GLU A 39 1.94 16.20 5.74
N PHE A 40 2.13 14.90 5.97
CA PHE A 40 3.46 14.34 6.16
C PHE A 40 4.33 14.49 4.91
N ILE A 41 3.78 14.22 3.71
CA ILE A 41 4.52 14.36 2.44
C ILE A 41 4.97 15.81 2.22
N VAL A 42 4.11 16.79 2.50
CA VAL A 42 4.48 18.22 2.36
C VAL A 42 5.67 18.54 3.27
N LYS A 43 5.58 18.20 4.57
CA LYS A 43 6.67 18.45 5.53
C LYS A 43 7.97 17.73 5.16
N LEU A 44 7.87 16.47 4.74
CA LEU A 44 9.03 15.69 4.31
C LEU A 44 9.65 16.30 3.05
N GLY A 45 8.82 16.63 2.04
CA GLY A 45 9.26 17.18 0.77
C GLY A 45 10.02 18.50 0.91
N GLU A 46 9.56 19.39 1.78
CA GLU A 46 10.24 20.66 2.08
C GLU A 46 11.63 20.46 2.70
N SER A 47 11.87 19.32 3.37
CA SER A 47 13.14 18.96 4.00
C SER A 47 14.08 18.14 3.13
N LEU A 48 13.64 17.69 1.94
CA LEU A 48 14.45 16.86 1.05
C LEU A 48 15.66 17.63 0.49
N PRO A 49 16.82 16.94 0.33
CA PRO A 49 18.03 17.57 -0.22
C PRO A 49 17.78 18.01 -1.69
N LYS A 50 17.97 19.30 -1.97
CA LYS A 50 17.77 19.89 -3.31
C LYS A 50 18.79 19.37 -4.34
N GLU A 51 19.92 18.86 -3.87
CA GLU A 51 20.91 18.17 -4.70
C GLU A 51 20.44 16.81 -5.20
N GLU A 52 19.50 16.16 -4.50
CA GLU A 52 18.96 14.84 -4.86
C GLU A 52 17.55 14.91 -5.46
N TYR A 53 16.73 15.85 -5.01
CA TYR A 53 15.33 15.98 -5.43
C TYR A 53 15.07 17.28 -6.19
N THR A 54 14.13 17.23 -7.13
CA THR A 54 13.60 18.38 -7.85
C THR A 54 12.10 18.48 -7.59
N GLU A 55 11.61 19.63 -7.19
CA GLU A 55 10.19 19.93 -7.17
C GLU A 55 9.74 20.26 -8.60
N VAL A 56 9.04 19.32 -9.23
CA VAL A 56 8.64 19.42 -10.66
C VAL A 56 7.26 20.05 -10.86
N ALA A 57 6.47 20.12 -9.81
CA ALA A 57 5.19 20.82 -9.71
C ALA A 57 4.92 21.12 -8.24
N GLU A 58 3.90 21.89 -7.92
CA GLU A 58 3.53 22.24 -6.54
C GLU A 58 3.41 20.99 -5.67
N HIS A 59 4.28 20.87 -4.66
CA HIS A 59 4.40 19.72 -3.75
C HIS A 59 4.62 18.38 -4.44
N VAL A 60 5.30 18.35 -5.58
CA VAL A 60 5.70 17.11 -6.28
C VAL A 60 7.22 17.06 -6.35
N TRP A 61 7.83 16.24 -5.51
CA TRP A 61 9.29 16.04 -5.48
C TRP A 61 9.67 14.72 -6.14
N VAL A 62 10.57 14.80 -7.09
CA VAL A 62 11.06 13.65 -7.84
C VAL A 62 12.57 13.55 -7.66
N HIS A 63 13.04 12.37 -7.23
CA HIS A 63 14.48 12.12 -7.13
C HIS A 63 15.14 12.15 -8.51
N LYS A 64 16.34 12.72 -8.62
CA LYS A 64 17.05 12.93 -9.91
C LYS A 64 17.38 11.64 -10.68
N THR A 65 17.45 10.50 -9.98
CA THR A 65 17.65 9.18 -10.61
C THR A 65 16.34 8.47 -10.96
N ALA A 66 15.19 9.01 -10.54
CA ALA A 66 13.91 8.45 -10.93
C ALA A 66 13.60 8.72 -12.41
N LYS A 67 12.95 7.77 -13.05
CA LYS A 67 12.56 7.86 -14.44
C LYS A 67 11.06 8.06 -14.57
N VAL A 68 10.64 9.28 -14.86
CA VAL A 68 9.23 9.62 -15.11
C VAL A 68 9.02 9.76 -16.62
N PHE A 69 8.11 8.94 -17.19
CA PHE A 69 7.80 8.98 -18.62
C PHE A 69 6.89 10.18 -18.95
N ALA A 70 7.06 10.75 -20.13
CA ALA A 70 6.41 12.01 -20.52
C ALA A 70 4.87 11.99 -20.49
N SER A 71 4.26 10.80 -20.62
CA SER A 71 2.80 10.64 -20.54
C SER A 71 2.27 10.29 -19.14
N ALA A 72 3.14 10.22 -18.14
CA ALA A 72 2.71 10.06 -16.75
C ALA A 72 2.17 11.39 -16.21
N TYR A 73 1.12 11.31 -15.40
CA TYR A 73 0.56 12.45 -14.68
C TYR A 73 0.91 12.38 -13.19
N LEU A 74 1.50 13.45 -12.68
CA LEU A 74 1.83 13.58 -11.26
C LEU A 74 1.12 14.82 -10.68
N ALA A 75 0.31 14.60 -9.65
CA ALA A 75 -0.27 15.67 -8.83
C ALA A 75 0.22 15.58 -7.39
N GLY A 76 0.43 16.75 -6.76
CA GLY A 76 0.86 16.85 -5.37
C GLY A 76 -0.26 16.63 -4.34
N PRO A 77 0.13 16.45 -3.06
CA PRO A 77 1.50 16.23 -2.64
C PRO A 77 1.99 14.81 -3.00
N ALA A 78 3.20 14.72 -3.53
CA ALA A 78 3.81 13.45 -3.92
C ALA A 78 5.35 13.48 -3.81
N ILE A 79 5.92 12.36 -3.41
CA ILE A 79 7.37 12.12 -3.45
C ILE A 79 7.62 10.84 -4.24
N ILE A 80 8.53 10.92 -5.24
CA ILE A 80 8.99 9.79 -6.03
C ILE A 80 10.45 9.53 -5.69
N GLY A 81 10.73 8.38 -5.08
CA GLY A 81 12.07 8.01 -4.59
C GLY A 81 13.05 7.63 -5.68
N ALA A 82 14.31 7.46 -5.27
CA ALA A 82 15.43 7.13 -6.15
C ALA A 82 15.18 5.85 -6.97
N GLU A 83 15.72 5.77 -8.19
CA GLU A 83 15.65 4.58 -9.06
C GLU A 83 14.24 4.09 -9.38
N THR A 84 13.22 4.86 -9.05
CA THR A 84 11.81 4.52 -9.30
C THR A 84 11.43 4.85 -10.73
N GLU A 85 10.71 3.92 -11.38
CA GLU A 85 10.11 4.16 -12.70
C GLU A 85 8.61 4.49 -12.57
N VAL A 86 8.22 5.67 -13.07
CA VAL A 86 6.80 6.03 -13.29
C VAL A 86 6.54 5.96 -14.78
N ARG A 87 5.91 4.88 -15.21
CA ARG A 87 5.77 4.51 -16.64
C ARG A 87 4.64 5.25 -17.36
N GLN A 88 4.49 4.96 -18.64
CA GLN A 88 3.52 5.60 -19.52
C GLN A 88 2.10 5.53 -18.96
N CYS A 89 1.38 6.64 -19.04
CA CYS A 89 -0.01 6.76 -18.62
C CYS A 89 -0.26 6.44 -17.13
N ALA A 90 0.77 6.33 -16.30
CA ALA A 90 0.57 6.27 -14.85
C ALA A 90 -0.04 7.57 -14.35
N CYS A 91 -0.93 7.48 -13.36
CA CYS A 91 -1.68 8.60 -12.80
C CYS A 91 -1.49 8.67 -11.28
N VAL A 92 -0.62 9.55 -10.81
CA VAL A 92 -0.43 9.82 -9.37
C VAL A 92 -1.31 11.00 -8.99
N ARG A 93 -2.38 10.76 -8.21
CA ARG A 93 -3.42 11.75 -7.88
C ARG A 93 -3.17 12.50 -6.57
N GLY A 94 -1.99 12.41 -6.00
CA GLY A 94 -1.65 13.08 -4.76
C GLY A 94 -1.78 12.21 -3.51
N ASN A 95 -1.23 12.74 -2.42
CA ASN A 95 -0.97 12.04 -1.18
C ASN A 95 -0.22 10.72 -1.44
N ALA A 96 0.81 10.75 -2.30
CA ALA A 96 1.55 9.56 -2.70
C ALA A 96 3.02 9.65 -2.29
N LEU A 97 3.42 8.84 -1.32
CA LEU A 97 4.82 8.63 -0.97
C LEU A 97 5.29 7.32 -1.62
N VAL A 98 6.18 7.42 -2.59
CA VAL A 98 6.73 6.29 -3.33
C VAL A 98 8.21 6.14 -3.01
N GLY A 99 8.59 4.99 -2.48
CA GLY A 99 9.95 4.65 -2.08
C GLY A 99 10.92 4.48 -3.23
N LYS A 100 12.09 3.92 -2.94
CA LYS A 100 13.19 3.69 -3.89
C LYS A 100 12.97 2.42 -4.71
N GLY A 101 13.44 2.41 -5.97
CA GLY A 101 13.44 1.23 -6.82
C GLY A 101 12.06 0.67 -7.17
N CYS A 102 11.02 1.48 -7.05
CA CYS A 102 9.64 1.07 -7.33
C CYS A 102 9.32 1.08 -8.83
N VAL A 103 8.28 0.35 -9.19
CA VAL A 103 7.69 0.41 -10.53
C VAL A 103 6.22 0.82 -10.40
N ILE A 104 5.91 2.05 -10.83
CA ILE A 104 4.55 2.53 -11.01
C ILE A 104 4.26 2.44 -12.50
N GLY A 105 3.60 1.36 -12.88
CA GLY A 105 3.57 0.90 -14.27
C GLY A 105 2.53 1.57 -15.15
N ASN A 106 2.41 1.03 -16.35
CA ASN A 106 1.49 1.54 -17.36
C ASN A 106 0.06 1.59 -16.84
N SER A 107 -0.60 2.76 -16.97
CA SER A 107 -1.99 2.97 -16.59
C SER A 107 -2.32 2.57 -15.14
N THR A 108 -1.33 2.67 -14.26
CA THR A 108 -1.52 2.48 -12.82
C THR A 108 -1.93 3.80 -12.18
N GLU A 109 -2.98 3.76 -11.37
CA GLU A 109 -3.43 4.92 -10.59
C GLU A 109 -3.08 4.78 -9.12
N LEU A 110 -2.44 5.80 -8.54
CA LEU A 110 -2.14 5.92 -7.12
C LEU A 110 -2.90 7.09 -6.49
N LYS A 111 -3.49 6.88 -5.31
CA LYS A 111 -4.19 7.93 -4.56
C LYS A 111 -4.16 7.63 -3.06
N ASN A 112 -3.58 8.54 -2.28
CA ASN A 112 -3.48 8.45 -0.82
C ASN A 112 -2.80 7.14 -0.37
N VAL A 113 -1.50 7.03 -0.66
CA VAL A 113 -0.72 5.78 -0.51
C VAL A 113 0.66 5.99 0.08
N ILE A 114 1.14 4.99 0.78
CA ILE A 114 2.57 4.81 1.08
C ILE A 114 3.02 3.53 0.38
N ILE A 115 3.96 3.68 -0.53
CA ILE A 115 4.59 2.61 -1.30
C ILE A 115 6.02 2.47 -0.80
N PHE A 116 6.35 1.36 -0.17
CA PHE A 116 7.69 1.10 0.36
C PHE A 116 8.69 0.83 -0.78
N ASP A 117 9.96 0.71 -0.44
CA ASP A 117 11.02 0.45 -1.42
C ASP A 117 10.80 -0.86 -2.19
N ASN A 118 11.17 -0.87 -3.46
CA ASN A 118 11.13 -2.01 -4.38
C ASN A 118 9.72 -2.61 -4.60
N VAL A 119 8.67 -1.87 -4.34
CA VAL A 119 7.30 -2.28 -4.65
C VAL A 119 7.02 -2.19 -6.15
N GLN A 120 6.26 -3.14 -6.66
CA GLN A 120 5.87 -3.14 -8.07
C GLN A 120 4.34 -3.17 -8.23
N VAL A 121 3.82 -2.15 -8.91
CA VAL A 121 2.42 -2.05 -9.37
C VAL A 121 2.44 -1.77 -10.87
N PRO A 122 2.83 -2.78 -11.70
CA PRO A 122 3.39 -2.54 -13.01
C PRO A 122 2.38 -2.32 -14.14
N HIS A 123 1.11 -2.74 -14.00
CA HIS A 123 0.18 -2.77 -15.13
C HIS A 123 -1.28 -2.63 -14.72
N TYR A 124 -1.95 -1.54 -15.14
CA TYR A 124 -3.40 -1.35 -14.98
C TYR A 124 -3.90 -1.57 -13.55
N ASN A 125 -3.13 -1.12 -12.58
CA ASN A 125 -3.49 -1.26 -11.17
C ASN A 125 -4.22 0.00 -10.67
N TYR A 126 -5.13 -0.18 -9.72
CA TYR A 126 -5.62 0.91 -8.89
C TYR A 126 -5.19 0.68 -7.45
N VAL A 127 -4.47 1.63 -6.88
CA VAL A 127 -4.03 1.61 -5.48
C VAL A 127 -4.50 2.88 -4.79
N GLY A 128 -5.53 2.74 -3.98
CA GLY A 128 -6.14 3.86 -3.25
C GLY A 128 -6.29 3.60 -1.77
N ASP A 129 -5.98 4.61 -0.94
CA ASP A 129 -6.09 4.56 0.52
C ASP A 129 -5.44 3.28 1.09
N SER A 130 -4.17 3.06 0.73
CA SER A 130 -3.46 1.78 0.93
C SER A 130 -2.00 1.98 1.31
N ILE A 131 -1.43 0.98 1.98
CA ILE A 131 0.01 0.90 2.27
C ILE A 131 0.56 -0.42 1.73
N LEU A 132 1.59 -0.35 0.89
CA LEU A 132 2.24 -1.50 0.28
C LEU A 132 3.65 -1.66 0.83
N GLY A 133 3.90 -2.74 1.56
CA GLY A 133 5.17 -3.03 2.22
C GLY A 133 6.30 -3.40 1.27
N PHE A 134 7.50 -3.43 1.80
CA PHE A 134 8.75 -3.68 1.06
C PHE A 134 8.68 -4.90 0.14
N LYS A 135 9.07 -4.71 -1.12
CA LYS A 135 9.05 -5.74 -2.16
C LYS A 135 7.69 -6.41 -2.39
N SER A 136 6.59 -5.77 -2.03
CA SER A 136 5.29 -6.29 -2.44
C SER A 136 5.02 -6.04 -3.92
N HIS A 137 4.20 -6.90 -4.52
CA HIS A 137 3.89 -6.85 -5.94
C HIS A 137 2.39 -7.06 -6.18
N MET A 138 1.82 -6.25 -7.04
CA MET A 138 0.45 -6.40 -7.50
C MET A 138 0.42 -6.79 -8.98
N GLY A 139 -0.01 -8.00 -9.28
CA GLY A 139 -0.17 -8.49 -10.65
C GLY A 139 -1.08 -7.61 -11.51
N ALA A 140 -0.96 -7.73 -12.82
CA ALA A 140 -1.69 -6.92 -13.78
C ALA A 140 -3.21 -6.90 -13.52
N GLY A 141 -3.82 -5.71 -13.55
CA GLY A 141 -5.26 -5.53 -13.35
C GLY A 141 -5.75 -5.75 -11.92
N SER A 142 -4.87 -6.06 -10.96
CA SER A 142 -5.30 -6.14 -9.55
C SER A 142 -5.53 -4.75 -8.97
N ILE A 143 -6.51 -4.63 -8.06
CA ILE A 143 -6.93 -3.34 -7.51
C ILE A 143 -7.20 -3.41 -6.01
N THR A 144 -7.01 -2.27 -5.31
CA THR A 144 -7.46 -2.06 -3.95
C THR A 144 -8.80 -1.30 -3.96
N SER A 145 -9.92 -2.01 -3.87
CA SER A 145 -11.21 -1.34 -3.72
C SER A 145 -11.28 -0.66 -2.34
N ASN A 146 -11.48 0.65 -2.31
CA ASN A 146 -11.32 1.45 -1.10
C ASN A 146 -12.63 1.97 -0.49
N VAL A 147 -13.77 1.73 -1.13
CA VAL A 147 -15.10 2.16 -0.64
C VAL A 147 -16.08 1.01 -0.65
N LYS A 148 -16.76 0.80 0.47
CA LYS A 148 -17.88 -0.14 0.53
C LYS A 148 -19.09 0.39 -0.24
N SER A 149 -19.87 -0.50 -0.86
CA SER A 149 -21.06 -0.13 -1.63
C SER A 149 -22.13 0.58 -0.77
N ASP A 150 -22.25 0.19 0.49
CA ASP A 150 -23.17 0.80 1.48
C ASP A 150 -22.60 2.09 2.11
N LYS A 151 -21.36 2.49 1.78
CA LYS A 151 -20.65 3.68 2.29
C LYS A 151 -20.55 3.78 3.81
N THR A 152 -20.70 2.67 4.52
CA THR A 152 -20.48 2.59 5.96
C THR A 152 -18.99 2.55 6.29
N LEU A 153 -18.62 2.63 7.57
CA LEU A 153 -17.24 2.52 8.01
C LEU A 153 -16.64 1.17 7.61
N VAL A 154 -15.35 1.20 7.28
CA VAL A 154 -14.60 0.00 6.95
C VAL A 154 -14.15 -0.68 8.25
N HIS A 155 -14.25 -1.99 8.29
CA HIS A 155 -13.76 -2.83 9.38
C HIS A 155 -12.68 -3.77 8.88
N VAL A 156 -11.71 -4.06 9.73
CA VAL A 156 -10.75 -5.15 9.53
C VAL A 156 -11.21 -6.35 10.32
N LYS A 157 -11.49 -7.45 9.62
CA LYS A 157 -12.04 -8.69 10.21
C LYS A 157 -11.13 -9.86 9.90
N GLY A 158 -11.03 -10.77 10.85
CA GLY A 158 -10.23 -11.97 10.64
C GLY A 158 -10.28 -12.94 11.82
N ILE A 159 -9.35 -13.88 11.78
CA ILE A 159 -9.04 -14.78 12.89
C ILE A 159 -7.62 -14.43 13.33
N ASP A 160 -7.46 -14.15 14.60
CA ASP A 160 -6.15 -13.91 15.20
C ASP A 160 -5.35 -15.23 15.22
N PRO A 161 -4.19 -15.30 14.55
CA PRO A 161 -3.41 -16.53 14.47
C PRO A 161 -2.81 -17.00 15.81
N GLU A 162 -2.70 -16.09 16.80
CA GLU A 162 -2.17 -16.41 18.12
C GLU A 162 -3.24 -17.03 19.03
N THR A 163 -4.45 -16.50 18.99
CA THR A 163 -5.55 -16.89 19.89
C THR A 163 -6.58 -17.79 19.24
N ASN A 164 -6.60 -17.85 17.90
CA ASN A 164 -7.61 -18.48 17.07
C ASN A 164 -9.03 -17.91 17.29
N GLU A 165 -9.13 -16.68 17.82
CA GLU A 165 -10.38 -15.97 18.04
C GLU A 165 -10.71 -15.07 16.85
N LYS A 166 -11.99 -14.89 16.55
CA LYS A 166 -12.45 -13.91 15.57
C LYS A 166 -12.28 -12.50 16.11
N PHE A 167 -11.83 -11.60 15.26
CA PHE A 167 -11.79 -10.17 15.56
C PHE A 167 -12.52 -9.34 14.52
N ASP A 168 -12.98 -8.17 14.95
CA ASP A 168 -13.66 -7.16 14.14
C ASP A 168 -13.23 -5.79 14.67
N LEU A 169 -12.30 -5.12 13.94
CA LEU A 169 -11.75 -3.82 14.30
C LEU A 169 -12.39 -2.74 13.45
N GLU A 170 -13.11 -1.83 14.06
CA GLU A 170 -13.60 -0.63 13.41
C GLU A 170 -12.43 0.33 13.16
N THR A 171 -12.31 0.83 11.92
CA THR A 171 -11.19 1.69 11.52
C THR A 171 -11.49 3.18 11.66
N GLY A 172 -12.74 3.57 11.83
CA GLY A 172 -13.19 4.96 11.78
C GLY A 172 -13.19 5.57 10.37
N LEU A 173 -12.80 4.81 9.35
CA LEU A 173 -12.61 5.29 7.99
C LEU A 173 -13.72 4.81 7.05
N LYS A 174 -14.19 5.71 6.17
CA LYS A 174 -15.08 5.38 5.04
C LYS A 174 -14.31 4.94 3.79
N LYS A 175 -13.02 5.28 3.72
CA LYS A 175 -12.11 4.92 2.62
C LYS A 175 -10.88 4.23 3.18
N PHE A 176 -10.72 2.99 2.80
CA PHE A 176 -9.57 2.16 3.14
C PHE A 176 -9.49 1.02 2.12
N GLY A 177 -8.42 0.98 1.35
CA GLY A 177 -8.18 -0.05 0.35
C GLY A 177 -7.63 -1.33 0.95
N ALA A 178 -6.29 -1.46 0.95
CA ALA A 178 -5.60 -2.62 1.50
C ALA A 178 -4.28 -2.27 2.17
N MET A 179 -3.88 -3.09 3.13
CA MET A 179 -2.56 -3.08 3.76
C MET A 179 -1.84 -4.37 3.38
N LEU A 180 -0.77 -4.26 2.60
CA LEU A 180 0.07 -5.38 2.22
C LEU A 180 1.34 -5.35 3.04
N GLY A 181 1.62 -6.40 3.79
CA GLY A 181 2.89 -6.58 4.47
C GLY A 181 4.05 -6.73 3.49
N ASN A 182 5.26 -6.90 4.01
CA ASN A 182 6.45 -7.08 3.18
C ASN A 182 6.37 -8.37 2.35
N HIS A 183 6.91 -8.34 1.12
CA HIS A 183 6.98 -9.51 0.22
C HIS A 183 5.63 -10.17 -0.10
N VAL A 184 4.55 -9.41 -0.11
CA VAL A 184 3.23 -9.90 -0.52
C VAL A 184 3.13 -9.91 -2.04
N GLU A 185 2.67 -11.04 -2.59
CA GLU A 185 2.43 -11.23 -4.03
C GLU A 185 0.93 -11.36 -4.32
N VAL A 186 0.38 -10.40 -5.06
CA VAL A 186 -1.04 -10.43 -5.46
C VAL A 186 -1.17 -10.85 -6.93
N GLY A 187 -1.87 -11.93 -7.17
CA GLY A 187 -2.12 -12.46 -8.52
C GLY A 187 -2.98 -11.53 -9.38
N CYS A 188 -2.80 -11.63 -10.70
CA CYS A 188 -3.47 -10.79 -11.68
C CYS A 188 -5.00 -10.76 -11.52
N ASN A 189 -5.62 -9.62 -11.84
CA ASN A 189 -7.07 -9.39 -11.80
C ASN A 189 -7.73 -9.73 -10.46
N SER A 190 -6.97 -9.65 -9.37
CA SER A 190 -7.53 -9.81 -8.02
C SER A 190 -8.08 -8.48 -7.51
N VAL A 191 -9.14 -8.56 -6.71
CA VAL A 191 -9.75 -7.41 -6.04
C VAL A 191 -9.53 -7.54 -4.55
N LEU A 192 -8.75 -6.62 -3.99
CA LEU A 192 -8.60 -6.47 -2.55
C LEU A 192 -9.74 -5.58 -2.05
N ASN A 193 -10.73 -6.16 -1.40
CA ASN A 193 -11.91 -5.43 -0.93
C ASN A 193 -11.56 -4.49 0.24
N PRO A 194 -12.37 -3.45 0.50
CA PRO A 194 -12.10 -2.49 1.56
C PRO A 194 -11.83 -3.15 2.91
N GLY A 195 -10.71 -2.77 3.55
CA GLY A 195 -10.27 -3.34 4.81
C GLY A 195 -9.51 -4.65 4.71
N THR A 196 -9.03 -5.01 3.53
CA THR A 196 -8.12 -6.15 3.36
C THR A 196 -6.76 -5.86 3.99
N VAL A 197 -6.28 -6.78 4.83
CA VAL A 197 -4.93 -6.76 5.40
C VAL A 197 -4.27 -8.11 5.09
N ILE A 198 -3.10 -8.08 4.47
CA ILE A 198 -2.35 -9.29 4.08
C ILE A 198 -1.01 -9.29 4.79
N GLY A 199 -0.78 -10.28 5.64
CA GLY A 199 0.47 -10.47 6.36
C GLY A 199 1.65 -10.77 5.44
N SER A 200 2.86 -10.49 5.92
CA SER A 200 4.11 -10.61 5.15
C SER A 200 4.33 -11.99 4.54
N ASN A 201 5.06 -12.04 3.43
CA ASN A 201 5.41 -13.26 2.71
C ASN A 201 4.21 -14.09 2.21
N SER A 202 3.05 -13.48 2.01
CA SER A 202 1.84 -14.18 1.56
C SER A 202 1.59 -14.01 0.07
N ASN A 203 0.89 -14.98 -0.52
CA ASN A 203 0.50 -14.96 -1.92
C ASN A 203 -1.03 -14.97 -2.06
N VAL A 204 -1.53 -14.20 -3.00
CA VAL A 204 -2.93 -14.26 -3.44
C VAL A 204 -2.98 -14.85 -4.85
N TYR A 205 -3.78 -15.90 -5.06
CA TYR A 205 -3.97 -16.46 -6.39
C TYR A 205 -4.71 -15.49 -7.31
N PRO A 206 -4.45 -15.55 -8.63
CA PRO A 206 -5.15 -14.72 -9.60
C PRO A 206 -6.68 -14.83 -9.49
N LEU A 207 -7.39 -13.79 -9.95
CA LEU A 207 -8.86 -13.73 -9.97
C LEU A 207 -9.52 -13.89 -8.59
N SER A 208 -8.86 -13.44 -7.54
CA SER A 208 -9.35 -13.61 -6.16
C SER A 208 -10.03 -12.35 -5.62
N PRO A 209 -11.28 -12.45 -5.11
CA PRO A 209 -11.93 -11.39 -4.33
C PRO A 209 -11.55 -11.50 -2.85
N VAL A 210 -10.41 -10.91 -2.47
CA VAL A 210 -9.89 -10.99 -1.10
C VAL A 210 -10.69 -10.11 -0.15
N ARG A 211 -10.99 -10.60 1.05
CA ARG A 211 -11.66 -9.85 2.13
C ARG A 211 -11.05 -10.15 3.47
N GLY A 212 -10.92 -9.11 4.30
CA GLY A 212 -10.46 -9.23 5.68
C GLY A 212 -8.98 -9.55 5.80
N PHE A 213 -8.59 -10.22 6.88
CA PHE A 213 -7.20 -10.50 7.19
C PHE A 213 -6.75 -11.86 6.62
N VAL A 214 -5.60 -11.83 5.95
CA VAL A 214 -4.85 -13.02 5.51
C VAL A 214 -3.57 -13.09 6.35
N PRO A 215 -3.36 -14.14 7.13
CA PRO A 215 -2.15 -14.28 7.96
C PRO A 215 -0.86 -14.28 7.14
N ALA A 216 0.25 -13.91 7.80
CA ALA A 216 1.58 -14.03 7.20
C ALA A 216 1.90 -15.48 6.79
N GLU A 217 2.83 -15.64 5.85
CA GLU A 217 3.26 -16.95 5.36
C GLU A 217 2.10 -17.81 4.82
N SER A 218 1.13 -17.18 4.16
CA SER A 218 -0.09 -17.85 3.69
C SER A 218 -0.27 -17.74 2.17
N ILE A 219 -1.09 -18.65 1.64
CA ILE A 219 -1.60 -18.60 0.28
C ILE A 219 -3.12 -18.45 0.34
N TYR A 220 -3.63 -17.34 -0.19
CA TYR A 220 -5.06 -17.13 -0.42
C TYR A 220 -5.42 -17.73 -1.79
N LYS A 221 -6.15 -18.83 -1.78
CA LYS A 221 -6.58 -19.55 -2.99
C LYS A 221 -7.95 -19.05 -3.47
N THR A 222 -8.26 -19.37 -4.71
CA THR A 222 -9.59 -19.13 -5.29
C THR A 222 -10.67 -19.73 -4.39
N GLY A 223 -11.75 -18.98 -4.16
CA GLY A 223 -12.83 -19.38 -3.23
C GLY A 223 -12.60 -19.00 -1.77
N GLY A 224 -11.53 -18.25 -1.45
CA GLY A 224 -11.31 -17.72 -0.11
C GLY A 224 -10.64 -18.70 0.87
N VAL A 225 -10.13 -19.81 0.37
CA VAL A 225 -9.39 -20.78 1.20
C VAL A 225 -8.00 -20.23 1.47
N ILE A 226 -7.62 -20.16 2.76
CA ILE A 226 -6.28 -19.77 3.20
C ILE A 226 -5.54 -21.00 3.67
N VAL A 227 -4.33 -21.21 3.16
CA VAL A 227 -3.44 -22.28 3.57
C VAL A 227 -2.07 -21.72 3.94
N LYS A 228 -1.39 -22.30 4.90
CA LYS A 228 -0.01 -21.94 5.25
C LYS A 228 0.92 -22.29 4.08
N LYS A 229 1.90 -21.42 3.80
CA LYS A 229 3.00 -21.75 2.89
C LYS A 229 3.83 -22.89 3.50
N HIS A 230 4.22 -23.83 2.68
CA HIS A 230 5.26 -24.78 3.05
C HIS A 230 6.60 -24.19 2.60
N ALA A 231 7.58 -24.22 3.51
CA ALA A 231 8.95 -23.82 3.22
C ALA A 231 9.57 -24.76 2.18
#